data_b36a74ed2ef727767f63f59aec7d15fb
#
_entry.id   b36a74ed2ef727767f63f59aec7d15fb
#
_cell.length_a   1.000
_cell.length_b   1.000
_cell.length_c   1.000
_cell.angle_alpha   90.00
_cell.angle_beta   90.00
_cell.angle_gamma   90.00
#
_symmetry.space_group_name_H-M   'P 1'
#
loop_
_entity.id
_entity.type
_entity.pdbx_description
1 polymer ?
#
loop_
_entity_poly.entity_id
_entity_poly.type
_entity_poly.pdbx_seq_one_letter_code
_entity_poly.pdbx_strand_id
1 'polypeptide(L)'
;MIKKVKASLSEKIIFIFLITLGIFSLTSFLILKNKCLFVKNYDPKKIKFDNPENIAVLNVSCGNVIIELYPKVSPKSVERFKTLLRSNAYDDSAFHRVIEKKLVQAGDLEFGKKNNLDYGKIGTGKSGLGTINSELGGDFKYTRGSVGLARSFKNNTEDSQFFIILKDEPLFEGEYTPVGKVIYGLEVLEKIKYLRNTEYILRPD
;
A
#
# COMPACT_ATOMS: atom_id res chain seq x y z
N MET A 1 -34.02 21.76 -54.16
CA MET A 1 -33.06 20.63 -54.20
C MET A 1 -31.73 21.11 -53.61
N ILE A 2 -31.37 20.63 -52.44
CA ILE A 2 -30.07 20.96 -51.82
C ILE A 2 -29.02 20.00 -52.38
N LYS A 3 -28.07 20.52 -53.19
CA LYS A 3 -26.94 19.72 -53.71
C LYS A 3 -26.07 19.27 -52.53
N LYS A 4 -26.01 17.95 -52.29
CA LYS A 4 -25.01 17.39 -51.34
C LYS A 4 -23.59 17.65 -51.89
N VAL A 5 -22.88 18.53 -51.25
CA VAL A 5 -21.45 18.79 -51.56
C VAL A 5 -20.67 17.57 -51.02
N LYS A 6 -19.97 16.87 -51.91
CA LYS A 6 -19.08 15.78 -51.51
C LYS A 6 -17.78 16.36 -50.94
N ALA A 7 -17.43 15.99 -49.70
CA ALA A 7 -16.18 16.38 -49.12
C ALA A 7 -14.97 15.98 -49.94
N SER A 8 -14.01 16.88 -50.08
CA SER A 8 -12.76 16.63 -50.80
C SER A 8 -11.90 15.54 -50.09
N LEU A 9 -10.94 14.98 -50.76
CA LEU A 9 -10.04 13.97 -50.19
C LEU A 9 -9.26 14.58 -49.00
N SER A 10 -8.81 15.79 -49.13
CA SER A 10 -8.10 16.55 -48.05
C SER A 10 -8.97 16.77 -46.82
N GLU A 11 -10.24 17.14 -46.97
CA GLU A 11 -11.18 17.29 -45.86
C GLU A 11 -11.41 15.97 -45.13
N LYS A 12 -11.51 14.83 -45.83
CA LYS A 12 -11.65 13.50 -45.23
C LYS A 12 -10.39 13.11 -44.45
N ILE A 13 -9.19 13.39 -44.96
CA ILE A 13 -7.93 13.11 -44.29
C ILE A 13 -7.82 13.93 -43.01
N ILE A 14 -8.13 15.23 -43.07
CA ILE A 14 -8.14 16.11 -41.89
C ILE A 14 -9.13 15.62 -40.85
N PHE A 15 -10.33 15.21 -41.27
CA PHE A 15 -11.36 14.71 -40.36
C PHE A 15 -10.93 13.39 -39.65
N ILE A 16 -10.34 12.45 -40.40
CA ILE A 16 -9.78 11.21 -39.81
C ILE A 16 -8.66 11.54 -38.84
N PHE A 17 -7.76 12.46 -39.19
CA PHE A 17 -6.67 12.89 -38.29
C PHE A 17 -7.19 13.50 -36.98
N LEU A 18 -8.21 14.35 -37.05
CA LEU A 18 -8.82 14.94 -35.85
C LEU A 18 -9.52 13.91 -34.98
N ILE A 19 -10.19 12.92 -35.57
CA ILE A 19 -10.79 11.81 -34.84
C ILE A 19 -9.71 10.97 -34.14
N THR A 20 -8.65 10.60 -34.84
CA THR A 20 -7.55 9.81 -34.22
C THR A 20 -6.85 10.57 -33.12
N LEU A 21 -6.63 11.88 -33.29
CA LEU A 21 -6.07 12.73 -32.26
C LEU A 21 -7.00 12.83 -31.03
N GLY A 22 -8.31 12.96 -31.24
CA GLY A 22 -9.32 12.95 -30.18
C GLY A 22 -9.36 11.64 -29.40
N ILE A 23 -9.34 10.50 -30.10
CA ILE A 23 -9.28 9.16 -29.48
C ILE A 23 -7.98 9.01 -28.69
N PHE A 24 -6.84 9.40 -29.24
CA PHE A 24 -5.55 9.33 -28.56
C PHE A 24 -5.52 10.19 -27.29
N SER A 25 -6.05 11.43 -27.36
CA SER A 25 -6.16 12.30 -26.19
C SER A 25 -7.04 11.71 -25.10
N LEU A 26 -8.21 11.17 -25.48
CA LEU A 26 -9.14 10.54 -24.55
C LEU A 26 -8.54 9.30 -23.89
N THR A 27 -7.91 8.42 -24.66
CA THR A 27 -7.27 7.21 -24.12
C THR A 27 -6.11 7.56 -23.20
N SER A 28 -5.27 8.54 -23.58
CA SER A 28 -4.19 9.04 -22.73
C SER A 28 -4.72 9.61 -21.41
N PHE A 29 -5.81 10.37 -21.46
CA PHE A 29 -6.45 10.92 -20.26
C PHE A 29 -6.98 9.80 -19.34
N LEU A 30 -7.65 8.79 -19.89
CA LEU A 30 -8.17 7.66 -19.10
C LEU A 30 -7.04 6.85 -18.46
N ILE A 31 -5.93 6.61 -19.18
CA ILE A 31 -4.75 5.93 -18.65
C ILE A 31 -4.12 6.74 -17.51
N LEU A 32 -3.94 8.05 -17.68
CA LEU A 32 -3.37 8.91 -16.66
C LEU A 32 -4.24 9.03 -15.41
N LYS A 33 -5.56 8.99 -15.57
CA LYS A 33 -6.52 9.09 -14.47
C LYS A 33 -6.58 7.79 -13.65
N ASN A 34 -6.42 6.62 -14.28
CA ASN A 34 -6.52 5.33 -13.60
C ASN A 34 -5.16 4.85 -13.11
N LYS A 35 -4.79 5.22 -11.86
CA LYS A 35 -3.53 4.82 -11.22
C LYS A 35 -3.36 3.30 -11.09
N CYS A 36 -4.46 2.54 -11.12
CA CYS A 36 -4.48 1.09 -10.96
C CYS A 36 -4.40 0.34 -12.30
N LEU A 37 -4.43 1.05 -13.44
CA LEU A 37 -4.29 0.42 -14.74
C LEU A 37 -2.92 -0.30 -14.83
N PHE A 38 -2.92 -1.55 -15.26
CA PHE A 38 -1.75 -2.43 -15.33
C PHE A 38 -1.20 -2.93 -13.98
N VAL A 39 -1.92 -2.72 -12.86
CA VAL A 39 -1.59 -3.37 -11.59
C VAL A 39 -2.26 -4.73 -11.55
N LYS A 40 -1.48 -5.78 -11.29
CA LYS A 40 -2.01 -7.13 -11.11
C LYS A 40 -2.66 -7.22 -9.74
N ASN A 41 -3.95 -7.54 -9.71
CA ASN A 41 -4.66 -7.83 -8.47
C ASN A 41 -4.62 -9.34 -8.19
N TYR A 42 -4.24 -9.71 -6.98
CA TYR A 42 -4.15 -11.09 -6.51
C TYR A 42 -5.35 -11.40 -5.59
N ASP A 43 -6.12 -12.43 -5.95
CA ASP A 43 -7.22 -12.93 -5.13
C ASP A 43 -6.64 -13.94 -4.12
N PRO A 44 -6.60 -13.63 -2.82
CA PRO A 44 -6.04 -14.52 -1.81
C PRO A 44 -6.78 -15.85 -1.70
N LYS A 45 -8.08 -15.90 -2.08
CA LYS A 45 -8.89 -17.13 -2.08
C LYS A 45 -8.46 -18.13 -3.15
N LYS A 46 -7.74 -17.68 -4.18
CA LYS A 46 -7.23 -18.50 -5.30
C LYS A 46 -5.79 -18.95 -5.11
N ILE A 47 -5.15 -18.54 -4.01
CA ILE A 47 -3.76 -18.86 -3.72
C ILE A 47 -3.73 -19.87 -2.58
N LYS A 48 -3.02 -20.98 -2.78
CA LYS A 48 -2.76 -21.94 -1.72
C LYS A 48 -1.52 -21.51 -0.94
N PHE A 49 -1.68 -21.34 0.36
CA PHE A 49 -0.58 -21.00 1.28
C PHE A 49 -0.23 -22.20 2.14
N ASP A 50 1.06 -22.39 2.40
CA ASP A 50 1.54 -23.49 3.27
C ASP A 50 1.16 -23.24 4.74
N ASN A 51 1.20 -21.97 5.19
CA ASN A 51 0.88 -21.55 6.55
C ASN A 51 -0.16 -20.41 6.52
N PRO A 52 -1.44 -20.70 6.23
CA PRO A 52 -2.46 -19.66 6.06
C PRO A 52 -2.68 -18.80 7.32
N GLU A 53 -2.42 -19.34 8.51
CA GLU A 53 -2.49 -18.64 9.79
C GLU A 53 -1.42 -17.52 9.93
N ASN A 54 -0.40 -17.55 9.08
CA ASN A 54 0.66 -16.54 9.02
C ASN A 54 0.51 -15.60 7.81
N ILE A 55 -0.64 -15.60 7.15
CA ILE A 55 -0.91 -14.72 6.02
C ILE A 55 -1.76 -13.53 6.49
N ALA A 56 -1.30 -12.33 6.18
CA ALA A 56 -2.07 -11.10 6.31
C ALA A 56 -2.40 -10.54 4.93
N VAL A 57 -3.62 -10.05 4.76
CA VAL A 57 -4.07 -9.41 3.52
C VAL A 57 -4.44 -7.96 3.82
N LEU A 58 -3.77 -7.02 3.18
CA LEU A 58 -4.14 -5.62 3.17
C LEU A 58 -4.86 -5.32 1.86
N ASN A 59 -6.12 -4.89 1.95
CA ASN A 59 -6.88 -4.43 0.81
C ASN A 59 -6.67 -2.92 0.65
N VAL A 60 -6.26 -2.47 -0.52
CA VAL A 60 -6.09 -1.06 -0.87
C VAL A 60 -6.70 -0.79 -2.26
N SER A 61 -6.87 0.47 -2.62
CA SER A 61 -7.65 0.84 -3.82
C SER A 61 -7.20 0.18 -5.13
N CYS A 62 -5.92 -0.18 -5.27
CA CYS A 62 -5.41 -0.84 -6.47
C CYS A 62 -5.31 -2.37 -6.37
N GLY A 63 -5.75 -2.98 -5.28
CA GLY A 63 -5.77 -4.43 -5.11
C GLY A 63 -5.25 -4.90 -3.76
N ASN A 64 -5.01 -6.20 -3.66
CA ASN A 64 -4.57 -6.84 -2.44
C ASN A 64 -3.04 -6.87 -2.34
N VAL A 65 -2.54 -6.62 -1.14
CA VAL A 65 -1.15 -6.83 -0.72
C VAL A 65 -1.15 -8.00 0.24
N ILE A 66 -0.45 -9.08 -0.09
CA ILE A 66 -0.42 -10.30 0.70
C ILE A 66 0.95 -10.40 1.37
N ILE A 67 0.93 -10.51 2.70
CA ILE A 67 2.11 -10.51 3.57
C ILE A 67 2.20 -11.88 4.24
N GLU A 68 3.35 -12.52 4.14
CA GLU A 68 3.73 -13.65 4.99
C GLU A 68 4.38 -13.13 6.27
N LEU A 69 3.84 -13.54 7.42
CA LEU A 69 4.31 -13.14 8.74
C LEU A 69 5.33 -14.14 9.29
N TYR A 70 6.30 -13.65 10.05
CA TYR A 70 7.44 -14.43 10.56
C TYR A 70 7.43 -14.59 12.09
N PRO A 71 6.49 -15.38 12.68
CA PRO A 71 6.37 -15.54 14.14
C PRO A 71 7.60 -16.19 14.78
N LYS A 72 8.46 -16.87 14.00
CA LYS A 72 9.72 -17.42 14.51
C LYS A 72 10.80 -16.35 14.69
N VAL A 73 10.69 -15.22 13.98
CA VAL A 73 11.67 -14.12 14.02
C VAL A 73 11.30 -13.11 15.11
N SER A 74 10.02 -12.76 15.21
CA SER A 74 9.51 -11.77 16.15
C SER A 74 8.13 -12.17 16.69
N PRO A 75 8.09 -13.15 17.61
CA PRO A 75 6.83 -13.77 18.03
C PRO A 75 5.84 -12.81 18.67
N LYS A 76 6.28 -11.92 19.56
CA LYS A 76 5.40 -10.95 20.26
C LYS A 76 4.88 -9.88 19.31
N SER A 77 5.72 -9.41 18.42
CA SER A 77 5.40 -8.38 17.43
C SER A 77 4.43 -8.90 16.37
N VAL A 78 4.64 -10.13 15.90
CA VAL A 78 3.71 -10.79 14.98
C VAL A 78 2.37 -11.05 15.66
N GLU A 79 2.34 -11.48 16.92
CA GLU A 79 1.07 -11.69 17.62
C GLU A 79 0.31 -10.38 17.86
N ARG A 80 1.01 -9.28 18.19
CA ARG A 80 0.41 -7.94 18.23
C ARG A 80 -0.19 -7.56 16.88
N PHE A 81 0.55 -7.75 15.79
CA PHE A 81 0.09 -7.43 14.45
C PHE A 81 -1.14 -8.26 14.07
N LYS A 82 -1.14 -9.57 14.35
CA LYS A 82 -2.29 -10.47 14.16
C LYS A 82 -3.50 -10.07 15.00
N THR A 83 -3.30 -9.68 16.25
CA THR A 83 -4.38 -9.21 17.13
C THR A 83 -5.08 -8.00 16.55
N LEU A 84 -4.32 -7.03 16.05
CA LEU A 84 -4.86 -5.82 15.43
C LEU A 84 -5.55 -6.11 14.08
N LEU A 85 -5.05 -7.09 13.31
CA LEU A 85 -5.71 -7.55 12.08
C LEU A 85 -7.06 -8.22 12.40
N ARG A 86 -7.07 -9.17 13.34
CA ARG A 86 -8.30 -9.92 13.72
C ARG A 86 -9.39 -9.02 14.30
N SER A 87 -9.02 -7.94 14.96
CA SER A 87 -9.96 -6.95 15.50
C SER A 87 -10.39 -5.89 14.46
N ASN A 88 -9.96 -6.01 13.21
CA ASN A 88 -10.17 -5.03 12.15
C ASN A 88 -9.64 -3.62 12.52
N ALA A 89 -8.67 -3.56 13.44
CA ALA A 89 -8.14 -2.29 13.92
C ALA A 89 -7.43 -1.50 12.81
N TYR A 90 -6.88 -2.15 11.81
CA TYR A 90 -6.22 -1.48 10.69
C TYR A 90 -7.19 -0.96 9.61
N ASP A 91 -8.46 -1.38 9.61
CA ASP A 91 -9.42 -0.91 8.61
C ASP A 91 -9.54 0.61 8.64
N ASP A 92 -9.65 1.22 7.48
CA ASP A 92 -9.68 2.67 7.29
C ASP A 92 -8.46 3.44 7.84
N SER A 93 -7.34 2.74 8.15
CA SER A 93 -6.08 3.40 8.52
C SER A 93 -5.35 3.94 7.30
N ALA A 94 -4.85 5.16 7.41
CA ALA A 94 -4.12 5.84 6.36
C ALA A 94 -2.68 5.33 6.21
N PHE A 95 -2.20 5.25 4.98
CA PHE A 95 -0.76 5.30 4.70
C PHE A 95 -0.29 6.75 4.87
N HIS A 96 0.07 7.11 6.07
CA HIS A 96 0.35 8.49 6.48
C HIS A 96 1.77 8.96 6.14
N ARG A 97 2.69 8.04 5.87
CA ARG A 97 4.05 8.35 5.43
C ARG A 97 4.38 7.54 4.19
N VAL A 98 4.65 8.23 3.10
CA VAL A 98 5.04 7.65 1.83
C VAL A 98 6.34 8.31 1.38
N ILE A 99 7.40 7.53 1.29
CA ILE A 99 8.66 7.95 0.67
C ILE A 99 8.77 7.18 -0.64
N GLU A 100 8.61 7.89 -1.74
CA GLU A 100 8.55 7.31 -3.08
C GLU A 100 9.74 6.37 -3.33
N LYS A 101 9.46 5.18 -3.86
CA LYS A 101 10.43 4.11 -4.14
C LYS A 101 11.26 3.66 -2.92
N LYS A 102 10.94 4.10 -1.72
CA LYS A 102 11.66 3.72 -0.51
C LYS A 102 10.78 2.96 0.47
N LEU A 103 9.72 3.55 1.00
CA LEU A 103 8.81 2.90 1.95
C LEU A 103 7.43 3.54 1.98
N VAL A 104 6.46 2.77 2.45
CA VAL A 104 5.14 3.23 2.88
C VAL A 104 4.91 2.84 4.33
N GLN A 105 4.26 3.69 5.13
CA GLN A 105 3.99 3.46 6.55
C GLN A 105 2.52 3.76 6.86
N ALA A 106 1.92 2.87 7.65
CA ALA A 106 0.52 2.93 8.08
C ALA A 106 0.38 2.49 9.56
N GLY A 107 -0.85 2.36 10.05
CA GLY A 107 -1.13 1.78 11.35
C GLY A 107 -1.15 2.77 12.52
N ASP A 108 -1.28 4.08 12.24
CA ASP A 108 -1.70 5.04 13.25
C ASP A 108 -3.21 4.86 13.48
N LEU A 109 -3.58 4.22 14.59
CA LEU A 109 -4.96 3.85 14.90
C LEU A 109 -5.73 4.94 15.64
N GLU A 110 -5.05 5.94 16.12
CA GLU A 110 -5.63 7.04 16.89
C GLU A 110 -5.92 8.26 16.00
N PHE A 111 -4.93 8.72 15.23
CA PHE A 111 -5.01 9.96 14.44
C PHE A 111 -4.99 9.70 12.91
N GLY A 112 -4.79 8.45 12.49
CA GLY A 112 -4.69 8.05 11.09
C GLY A 112 -5.94 7.38 10.52
N LYS A 113 -7.08 7.38 11.21
CA LYS A 113 -8.32 6.78 10.76
C LYS A 113 -9.09 7.72 9.86
N LYS A 114 -9.73 7.19 8.81
CA LYS A 114 -10.56 7.96 7.86
C LYS A 114 -11.57 8.89 8.56
N ASN A 115 -12.18 8.40 9.64
CA ASN A 115 -13.19 9.16 10.40
C ASN A 115 -12.59 10.05 11.50
N ASN A 116 -11.29 9.96 11.76
CA ASN A 116 -10.58 10.72 12.80
C ASN A 116 -9.17 11.09 12.32
N LEU A 117 -9.07 11.63 11.09
CA LEU A 117 -7.80 12.01 10.51
C LEU A 117 -7.35 13.37 11.02
N ASP A 118 -6.30 13.38 11.84
CA ASP A 118 -5.67 14.60 12.34
C ASP A 118 -4.26 14.77 11.72
N TYR A 119 -4.17 15.66 10.74
CA TYR A 119 -2.90 15.93 10.04
C TYR A 119 -1.80 16.51 10.92
N GLY A 120 -2.13 17.10 12.07
CA GLY A 120 -1.16 17.66 13.02
C GLY A 120 -0.55 16.60 13.94
N LYS A 121 -1.21 15.45 14.10
CA LYS A 121 -0.81 14.38 15.04
C LYS A 121 -0.55 13.05 14.37
N ILE A 122 -0.98 12.87 13.12
CA ILE A 122 -0.82 11.61 12.41
C ILE A 122 0.65 11.16 12.38
N GLY A 123 0.87 9.88 12.64
CA GLY A 123 2.20 9.29 12.84
C GLY A 123 2.64 9.23 14.30
N THR A 124 1.86 9.80 15.26
CA THR A 124 2.15 9.73 16.70
C THR A 124 1.20 8.83 17.47
N GLY A 125 0.08 8.43 16.86
CA GLY A 125 -0.97 7.65 17.49
C GLY A 125 -0.58 6.20 17.79
N LYS A 126 -1.31 5.61 18.72
CA LYS A 126 -1.10 4.29 19.32
C LYS A 126 -2.33 3.40 19.14
N SER A 127 -2.19 2.11 19.50
CA SER A 127 -3.30 1.15 19.52
C SER A 127 -4.15 1.22 20.81
N GLY A 128 -3.62 1.80 21.86
CA GLY A 128 -4.19 1.70 23.19
C GLY A 128 -3.83 0.41 23.95
N LEU A 129 -3.12 -0.52 23.33
CA LEU A 129 -2.71 -1.81 23.93
C LEU A 129 -1.33 -1.75 24.61
N GLY A 130 -0.71 -0.58 24.67
CA GLY A 130 0.65 -0.39 25.16
C GLY A 130 1.74 -0.78 24.16
N THR A 131 2.97 -0.45 24.48
CA THR A 131 4.14 -0.77 23.64
C THR A 131 4.61 -2.21 23.84
N ILE A 132 5.36 -2.71 22.88
CA ILE A 132 6.04 -4.01 22.93
C ILE A 132 7.55 -3.82 22.82
N ASN A 133 8.28 -4.79 23.37
CA ASN A 133 9.74 -4.78 23.27
C ASN A 133 10.17 -5.05 21.84
N SER A 134 11.24 -4.37 21.41
CA SER A 134 11.87 -4.59 20.12
C SER A 134 12.36 -6.04 19.99
N GLU A 135 12.05 -6.69 18.87
CA GLU A 135 12.54 -8.02 18.49
C GLU A 135 13.30 -7.86 17.18
N LEU A 136 14.59 -7.47 17.26
CA LEU A 136 15.36 -6.93 16.13
C LEU A 136 15.75 -7.98 15.05
N GLY A 137 15.32 -9.24 15.22
CA GLY A 137 15.35 -10.26 14.19
C GLY A 137 16.73 -10.86 13.85
N GLY A 138 17.77 -10.60 14.66
CA GLY A 138 19.10 -11.17 14.46
C GLY A 138 19.64 -10.92 13.04
N ASP A 139 19.79 -11.99 12.26
CA ASP A 139 20.33 -11.93 10.89
C ASP A 139 19.29 -11.56 9.82
N PHE A 140 18.10 -11.08 10.21
CA PHE A 140 17.07 -10.70 9.25
C PHE A 140 17.55 -9.57 8.33
N LYS A 141 17.36 -9.76 7.02
CA LYS A 141 17.74 -8.79 5.99
C LYS A 141 16.55 -7.98 5.51
N TYR A 142 16.64 -6.67 5.61
CA TYR A 142 15.62 -5.75 5.10
C TYR A 142 15.75 -5.59 3.59
N THR A 143 15.21 -6.56 2.85
CA THR A 143 15.12 -6.53 1.39
C THR A 143 13.76 -5.98 0.94
N ARG A 144 13.65 -5.59 -0.33
CA ARG A 144 12.40 -5.09 -0.93
C ARG A 144 11.21 -6.01 -0.59
N GLY A 145 10.15 -5.42 -0.06
CA GLY A 145 8.95 -6.10 0.42
C GLY A 145 8.97 -6.44 1.91
N SER A 146 10.08 -6.29 2.63
CA SER A 146 10.12 -6.54 4.08
C SER A 146 9.16 -5.60 4.82
N VAL A 147 8.49 -6.14 5.85
CA VAL A 147 7.56 -5.43 6.72
C VAL A 147 8.16 -5.34 8.12
N GLY A 148 8.24 -4.15 8.67
CA GLY A 148 8.74 -3.90 10.01
C GLY A 148 7.79 -3.04 10.84
N LEU A 149 7.89 -3.15 12.18
CA LEU A 149 7.18 -2.24 13.07
C LEU A 149 7.93 -0.91 13.18
N ALA A 150 7.16 0.17 13.12
CA ALA A 150 7.70 1.50 13.39
C ALA A 150 7.81 1.73 14.89
N ARG A 151 8.81 2.51 15.30
CA ARG A 151 9.08 2.91 16.68
C ARG A 151 9.42 4.38 16.76
N SER A 152 9.42 4.92 17.96
CA SER A 152 10.00 6.24 18.22
C SER A 152 11.54 6.20 18.17
N PHE A 153 12.20 7.26 18.60
CA PHE A 153 13.67 7.27 18.74
C PHE A 153 14.19 6.23 19.76
N LYS A 154 13.35 5.79 20.69
CA LYS A 154 13.70 4.81 21.72
C LYS A 154 13.29 3.41 21.27
N ASN A 155 14.11 2.40 21.55
CA ASN A 155 13.74 0.99 21.45
C ASN A 155 12.59 0.67 22.42
N ASN A 156 11.91 -0.44 22.18
CA ASN A 156 10.79 -0.92 23.00
C ASN A 156 9.59 0.06 23.02
N THR A 157 9.37 0.76 21.91
CA THR A 157 8.24 1.68 21.74
C THR A 157 7.36 1.32 20.55
N GLU A 158 7.57 0.15 19.97
CA GLU A 158 6.73 -0.43 18.93
C GLU A 158 5.31 -0.66 19.46
N ASP A 159 4.32 -0.49 18.59
CA ASP A 159 2.92 -0.72 18.94
C ASP A 159 2.11 -1.20 17.72
N SER A 160 1.44 -0.31 17.02
CA SER A 160 0.57 -0.63 15.88
C SER A 160 1.12 -0.19 14.54
N GLN A 161 1.98 0.83 14.52
CA GLN A 161 2.47 1.37 13.26
C GLN A 161 3.48 0.43 12.61
N PHE A 162 3.34 0.23 11.31
CA PHE A 162 4.22 -0.62 10.51
C PHE A 162 4.61 0.07 9.21
N PHE A 163 5.73 -0.36 8.65
CA PHE A 163 6.19 0.09 7.34
C PHE A 163 6.47 -1.11 6.42
N ILE A 164 6.36 -0.87 5.12
CA ILE A 164 6.75 -1.82 4.08
C ILE A 164 7.79 -1.12 3.22
N ILE A 165 8.97 -1.73 3.05
CA ILE A 165 10.03 -1.16 2.25
C ILE A 165 9.90 -1.55 0.78
N LEU A 166 10.18 -0.60 -0.11
CA LEU A 166 10.03 -0.74 -1.56
C LEU A 166 11.36 -0.93 -2.28
N LYS A 167 12.47 -0.90 -1.56
CA LYS A 167 13.84 -1.25 -2.00
C LYS A 167 14.63 -1.79 -0.82
N ASP A 168 15.77 -2.39 -1.05
CA ASP A 168 16.63 -2.88 0.01
C ASP A 168 17.14 -1.74 0.91
N GLU A 169 17.06 -1.94 2.23
CA GLU A 169 17.46 -0.96 3.26
C GLU A 169 18.32 -1.64 4.34
N PRO A 170 19.60 -1.93 4.06
CA PRO A 170 20.50 -2.60 5.03
C PRO A 170 20.65 -1.85 6.36
N LEU A 171 20.45 -0.51 6.36
CA LEU A 171 20.50 0.30 7.58
C LEU A 171 19.36 0.03 8.57
N PHE A 172 18.35 -0.77 8.18
CA PHE A 172 17.26 -1.16 9.07
C PHE A 172 17.53 -2.46 9.81
N GLU A 173 18.57 -3.19 9.40
CA GLU A 173 19.00 -4.44 10.02
C GLU A 173 19.50 -4.20 11.45
N GLY A 174 18.92 -4.92 12.41
CA GLY A 174 19.21 -4.72 13.83
C GLY A 174 18.65 -3.43 14.45
N GLU A 175 17.98 -2.58 13.66
CA GLU A 175 17.39 -1.32 14.12
C GLU A 175 15.87 -1.37 14.26
N TYR A 176 15.19 -2.17 13.45
CA TYR A 176 13.74 -2.32 13.46
C TYR A 176 13.33 -3.76 13.61
N THR A 177 12.18 -3.98 14.26
CA THR A 177 11.56 -5.29 14.43
C THR A 177 10.90 -5.74 13.14
N PRO A 178 11.38 -6.82 12.47
CA PRO A 178 10.74 -7.36 11.28
C PRO A 178 9.52 -8.20 11.67
N VAL A 179 8.43 -8.10 10.93
CA VAL A 179 7.22 -8.92 11.17
C VAL A 179 6.83 -9.81 10.01
N GLY A 180 7.38 -9.56 8.81
CA GLY A 180 7.04 -10.37 7.65
C GLY A 180 7.59 -9.81 6.35
N LYS A 181 7.05 -10.33 5.24
CA LYS A 181 7.39 -9.91 3.89
C LYS A 181 6.18 -9.96 2.97
N VAL A 182 6.04 -8.97 2.10
CA VAL A 182 5.07 -8.99 1.01
C VAL A 182 5.46 -10.07 0.00
N ILE A 183 4.56 -11.02 -0.23
CA ILE A 183 4.75 -12.12 -1.18
C ILE A 183 3.97 -11.89 -2.48
N TYR A 184 2.90 -11.07 -2.46
CA TYR A 184 2.16 -10.66 -3.65
C TYR A 184 1.64 -9.23 -3.50
N GLY A 185 1.55 -8.50 -4.60
CA GLY A 185 0.93 -7.18 -4.67
C GLY A 185 1.82 -6.02 -4.21
N LEU A 186 3.14 -6.18 -4.20
CA LEU A 186 4.04 -5.09 -3.82
C LEU A 186 3.92 -3.89 -4.78
N GLU A 187 3.66 -4.14 -6.06
CA GLU A 187 3.40 -3.12 -7.08
C GLU A 187 2.17 -2.26 -6.80
N VAL A 188 1.21 -2.77 -6.00
CA VAL A 188 0.06 -2.00 -5.51
C VAL A 188 0.51 -0.86 -4.62
N LEU A 189 1.46 -1.12 -3.73
CA LEU A 189 2.01 -0.12 -2.81
C LEU A 189 2.84 0.95 -3.53
N GLU A 190 3.48 0.61 -4.64
CA GLU A 190 4.23 1.56 -5.46
C GLU A 190 3.33 2.60 -6.16
N LYS A 191 2.02 2.33 -6.23
CA LYS A 191 1.02 3.28 -6.76
C LYS A 191 0.53 4.28 -5.71
N ILE A 192 0.82 4.04 -4.43
CA ILE A 192 0.51 4.98 -3.36
C ILE A 192 1.46 6.17 -3.50
N LYS A 193 0.89 7.34 -3.74
CA LYS A 193 1.63 8.59 -3.84
C LYS A 193 1.36 9.45 -2.62
N TYR A 194 2.37 10.15 -2.17
CA TYR A 194 2.19 11.23 -1.20
C TYR A 194 1.45 12.37 -1.89
N LEU A 195 0.13 12.31 -1.84
CA LEU A 195 -0.77 13.34 -2.37
C LEU A 195 -1.78 13.69 -1.28
N ARG A 196 -2.40 14.87 -1.41
CA ARG A 196 -3.46 15.37 -0.50
C ARG A 196 -4.64 14.41 -0.29
N ASN A 197 -4.77 13.38 -1.13
CA ASN A 197 -5.72 12.30 -0.95
C ASN A 197 -4.98 11.12 -0.31
N THR A 198 -5.22 10.92 0.98
CA THR A 198 -4.64 9.84 1.76
C THR A 198 -5.18 8.49 1.27
N GLU A 199 -4.27 7.55 0.99
CA GLU A 199 -4.63 6.15 0.71
C GLU A 199 -4.90 5.42 2.02
N TYR A 200 -5.94 4.63 2.08
CA TYR A 200 -6.36 3.88 3.26
C TYR A 200 -6.28 2.38 3.04
N ILE A 201 -6.09 1.64 4.12
CA ILE A 201 -6.37 0.21 4.17
C ILE A 201 -7.89 0.06 4.16
N LEU A 202 -8.42 -0.58 3.12
CA LEU A 202 -9.87 -0.75 2.96
C LEU A 202 -10.36 -1.91 3.83
N ARG A 203 -11.64 -1.85 4.20
CA ARG A 203 -12.30 -2.99 4.82
C ARG A 203 -12.42 -4.12 3.80
N PRO A 204 -12.25 -5.38 4.21
CA PRO A 204 -12.61 -6.51 3.37
C PRO A 204 -14.14 -6.50 3.15
N ASP A 205 -14.55 -6.70 1.91
CA ASP A 205 -15.96 -6.90 1.52
C ASP A 205 -16.44 -8.30 1.93
#